data_75c6da28bf6d8cba38645d34e1eb3d23
#
_entry.id   75c6da28bf6d8cba38645d34e1eb3d23
#
_cell.length_a   1.000
_cell.length_b   1.000
_cell.length_c   1.000
_cell.angle_alpha   90.00
_cell.angle_beta   90.00
_cell.angle_gamma   90.00
#
_symmetry.space_group_name_H-M   'P 1'
#
loop_
_entity.id
_entity.type
_entity.pdbx_description
1 polymer ?
#
loop_
_entity_poly.entity_id
_entity_poly.type
_entity_poly.pdbx_seq_one_letter_code
_entity_poly.pdbx_strand_id
1 'polypeptide(L)'
;MFSDAGVKGQQLTKQAASGRKVALLLPLSGPGETKRIAQAMKQAAELALTDTGGSGITLITKDSGGNAGTAQAAAQAALNEGAELILGPLLAPEVQAVKTVAQGRANVIAFSSQSGVAGQGTYLMSFLPEEEVANVVRYAASQGKRNLALLYPQTQYGNNVQAALNRSAGPSGVKIAASQPFARGQSSAAAAQRIAQDLNDPSRGIDSILIPEGGEALRSLSAALEQNGVTPEKAKILGTGLWDDTVTRATPIAQGGWYAGVSPDMVQRFDSKYSSVYGAKPPRIASLAYDAVSLAAGLARKGDFSSGAITDAGGYQGQNGLFRFRSNGLIERGLSILEMTPSGPQVVAQAPSRFGAGF
;
A
#
# COMPACT_ATOMS: atom_id res chain seq x y z
N MET A 1 -8.01 -68.42 -37.73
CA MET A 1 -8.36 -67.12 -38.27
C MET A 1 -8.93 -66.24 -37.18
N PHE A 2 -8.11 -65.47 -36.57
CA PHE A 2 -8.55 -64.49 -35.57
C PHE A 2 -8.31 -63.09 -36.16
N SER A 3 -9.40 -62.37 -36.35
CA SER A 3 -9.37 -61.02 -36.89
C SER A 3 -9.06 -60.01 -35.76
N ASP A 4 -8.04 -59.22 -35.98
CA ASP A 4 -7.55 -58.16 -35.17
C ASP A 4 -8.48 -56.94 -35.30
N ALA A 5 -9.16 -56.60 -34.19
CA ALA A 5 -9.98 -55.40 -34.09
C ALA A 5 -9.18 -54.27 -33.46
N GLY A 6 -8.67 -53.40 -34.30
CA GLY A 6 -7.88 -52.23 -33.93
C GLY A 6 -8.67 -51.25 -33.04
N VAL A 7 -8.18 -51.09 -31.82
CA VAL A 7 -8.63 -50.01 -30.90
C VAL A 7 -8.04 -48.70 -31.36
N LYS A 8 -8.87 -47.84 -31.98
CA LYS A 8 -8.52 -46.42 -32.23
C LYS A 8 -8.43 -45.68 -30.92
N GLY A 9 -7.19 -45.43 -30.48
CA GLY A 9 -6.92 -44.51 -29.38
C GLY A 9 -7.35 -43.08 -29.73
N GLN A 10 -8.44 -42.60 -29.13
CA GLN A 10 -8.74 -41.19 -29.16
C GLN A 10 -7.71 -40.47 -28.25
N GLN A 11 -6.79 -39.76 -28.89
CA GLN A 11 -6.01 -38.72 -28.25
C GLN A 11 -6.97 -37.61 -27.81
N LEU A 12 -7.32 -37.59 -26.52
CA LEU A 12 -7.91 -36.43 -25.88
C LEU A 12 -6.82 -35.34 -25.86
N THR A 13 -6.82 -34.50 -26.89
CA THR A 13 -6.14 -33.21 -26.81
C THR A 13 -6.78 -32.43 -25.69
N LYS A 14 -6.12 -32.36 -24.52
CA LYS A 14 -6.42 -31.40 -23.48
C LYS A 14 -6.21 -30.01 -24.11
N GLN A 15 -7.30 -29.44 -24.60
CA GLN A 15 -7.35 -28.02 -24.94
C GLN A 15 -7.12 -27.32 -23.62
N ALA A 16 -5.91 -26.78 -23.40
CA ALA A 16 -5.63 -25.92 -22.28
C ALA A 16 -6.63 -24.76 -22.41
N ALA A 17 -7.57 -24.67 -21.49
CA ALA A 17 -8.48 -23.55 -21.41
C ALA A 17 -7.60 -22.29 -21.37
N SER A 18 -7.63 -21.48 -22.42
CA SER A 18 -6.91 -20.22 -22.48
C SER A 18 -7.43 -19.36 -21.33
N GLY A 19 -6.59 -19.09 -20.33
CA GLY A 19 -6.98 -18.24 -19.20
C GLY A 19 -7.38 -16.85 -19.67
N ARG A 20 -8.24 -16.17 -18.89
CA ARG A 20 -8.60 -14.77 -19.18
C ARG A 20 -7.36 -13.89 -19.20
N LYS A 21 -7.25 -13.01 -20.16
CA LYS A 21 -6.05 -12.20 -20.35
C LYS A 21 -6.03 -11.02 -19.38
N VAL A 22 -4.97 -10.93 -18.60
CA VAL A 22 -4.72 -9.87 -17.62
C VAL A 22 -3.38 -9.21 -17.98
N ALA A 23 -3.38 -7.90 -18.19
CA ALA A 23 -2.14 -7.16 -18.45
C ALA A 23 -1.46 -6.77 -17.13
N LEU A 24 -0.14 -6.88 -17.08
CA LEU A 24 0.70 -6.33 -16.01
C LEU A 24 1.60 -5.25 -16.60
N LEU A 25 1.32 -3.99 -16.26
CA LEU A 25 2.07 -2.83 -16.72
C LEU A 25 3.00 -2.34 -15.62
N LEU A 26 4.31 -2.39 -15.86
CA LEU A 26 5.33 -1.93 -14.89
C LEU A 26 6.43 -1.16 -15.63
N PRO A 27 7.05 -0.14 -15.01
CA PRO A 27 8.13 0.65 -15.60
C PRO A 27 9.46 -0.10 -15.61
N LEU A 28 9.54 -1.20 -16.37
CA LEU A 28 10.68 -2.13 -16.39
C LEU A 28 11.96 -1.51 -16.99
N SER A 29 11.81 -0.53 -17.88
CA SER A 29 12.90 0.28 -18.41
C SER A 29 13.04 1.64 -17.74
N GLY A 30 12.29 1.90 -16.67
CA GLY A 30 12.38 3.13 -15.87
C GLY A 30 13.76 3.36 -15.26
N PRO A 31 14.11 4.59 -14.85
CA PRO A 31 15.44 4.89 -14.34
C PRO A 31 15.66 4.35 -12.91
N GLY A 32 16.92 3.95 -12.61
CA GLY A 32 17.43 3.70 -11.27
C GLY A 32 16.54 2.81 -10.38
N GLU A 33 16.11 3.35 -9.27
CA GLU A 33 15.30 2.66 -8.27
C GLU A 33 13.92 2.22 -8.80
N THR A 34 13.32 3.00 -9.69
CA THR A 34 12.03 2.65 -10.32
C THR A 34 12.11 1.33 -11.06
N LYS A 35 13.18 1.09 -11.82
CA LYS A 35 13.43 -0.18 -12.51
C LYS A 35 13.59 -1.34 -11.53
N ARG A 36 14.35 -1.12 -10.44
CA ARG A 36 14.57 -2.15 -9.42
C ARG A 36 13.26 -2.56 -8.75
N ILE A 37 12.42 -1.58 -8.40
CA ILE A 37 11.10 -1.81 -7.84
C ILE A 37 10.20 -2.55 -8.85
N ALA A 38 10.13 -2.10 -10.10
CA ALA A 38 9.34 -2.72 -11.15
C ALA A 38 9.72 -4.18 -11.38
N GLN A 39 11.02 -4.50 -11.39
CA GLN A 39 11.50 -5.86 -11.52
C GLN A 39 11.06 -6.74 -10.33
N ALA A 40 11.16 -6.24 -9.10
CA ALA A 40 10.71 -6.96 -7.92
C ALA A 40 9.18 -7.17 -7.92
N MET A 41 8.41 -6.19 -8.39
CA MET A 41 6.96 -6.33 -8.54
C MET A 41 6.60 -7.37 -9.60
N LYS A 42 7.34 -7.41 -10.74
CA LYS A 42 7.16 -8.45 -11.75
C LYS A 42 7.42 -9.83 -11.18
N GLN A 43 8.50 -10.03 -10.46
CA GLN A 43 8.84 -11.28 -9.78
C GLN A 43 7.77 -11.69 -8.76
N ALA A 44 7.24 -10.76 -7.98
CA ALA A 44 6.15 -11.02 -7.04
C ALA A 44 4.84 -11.44 -7.77
N ALA A 45 4.55 -10.83 -8.92
CA ALA A 45 3.42 -11.22 -9.76
C ALA A 45 3.58 -12.63 -10.34
N GLU A 46 4.76 -13.00 -10.78
CA GLU A 46 5.09 -14.35 -11.27
C GLU A 46 4.99 -15.40 -10.15
N LEU A 47 5.43 -15.04 -8.94
CA LEU A 47 5.28 -15.89 -7.76
C LEU A 47 3.80 -16.14 -7.44
N ALA A 48 2.96 -15.09 -7.46
CA ALA A 48 1.53 -15.23 -7.26
C ALA A 48 0.85 -16.11 -8.32
N LEU A 49 1.26 -15.97 -9.58
CA LEU A 49 0.76 -16.80 -10.67
C LEU A 49 1.09 -18.28 -10.45
N THR A 50 2.30 -18.58 -9.98
CA THR A 50 2.71 -19.93 -9.62
C THR A 50 1.91 -20.48 -8.44
N ASP A 51 1.75 -19.70 -7.38
CA ASP A 51 1.01 -20.09 -6.15
C ASP A 51 -0.47 -20.34 -6.41
N THR A 52 -1.06 -19.59 -7.33
CA THR A 52 -2.46 -19.77 -7.75
C THR A 52 -2.65 -20.91 -8.76
N GLY A 53 -1.56 -21.63 -9.10
CA GLY A 53 -1.57 -22.73 -10.08
C GLY A 53 -1.85 -22.27 -11.51
N GLY A 54 -1.57 -21.00 -11.85
CA GLY A 54 -1.88 -20.42 -13.15
C GLY A 54 -3.38 -20.38 -13.45
N SER A 55 -4.21 -20.55 -12.43
CA SER A 55 -5.63 -20.86 -12.59
C SER A 55 -6.43 -19.68 -13.15
N GLY A 56 -6.85 -19.83 -14.39
CA GLY A 56 -7.86 -18.98 -15.00
C GLY A 56 -7.36 -17.67 -15.62
N ILE A 57 -6.07 -17.32 -15.50
CA ILE A 57 -5.51 -16.11 -16.15
C ILE A 57 -4.28 -16.41 -17.00
N THR A 58 -4.11 -15.60 -18.04
CA THR A 58 -2.87 -15.47 -18.83
C THR A 58 -2.33 -14.07 -18.59
N LEU A 59 -1.17 -13.95 -17.95
CA LEU A 59 -0.54 -12.67 -17.63
C LEU A 59 0.25 -12.14 -18.84
N ILE A 60 -0.11 -10.95 -19.31
CA ILE A 60 0.57 -10.24 -20.41
C ILE A 60 1.39 -9.10 -19.79
N THR A 61 2.70 -9.31 -19.63
CA THR A 61 3.57 -8.26 -19.08
C THR A 61 4.00 -7.27 -20.16
N LYS A 62 3.83 -5.97 -19.90
CA LYS A 62 4.24 -4.86 -20.76
C LYS A 62 5.08 -3.85 -19.96
N ASP A 63 6.07 -3.28 -20.64
CA ASP A 63 6.86 -2.19 -20.08
C ASP A 63 6.12 -0.86 -20.22
N SER A 64 5.84 -0.19 -19.12
CA SER A 64 5.22 1.14 -19.11
C SER A 64 6.24 2.29 -19.21
N GLY A 65 7.54 1.98 -19.15
CA GLY A 65 8.65 2.88 -19.45
C GLY A 65 8.90 4.01 -18.44
N GLY A 66 8.09 4.15 -17.41
CA GLY A 66 8.21 5.23 -16.43
C GLY A 66 7.68 6.59 -16.92
N ASN A 67 6.91 6.63 -18.00
CA ASN A 67 6.32 7.86 -18.52
C ASN A 67 4.93 7.63 -19.15
N ALA A 68 4.15 8.70 -19.23
CA ALA A 68 2.76 8.67 -19.68
C ALA A 68 2.60 8.10 -21.11
N GLY A 69 3.46 8.49 -22.06
CA GLY A 69 3.34 8.09 -23.46
C GLY A 69 3.59 6.60 -23.67
N THR A 70 4.65 6.05 -23.07
CA THR A 70 4.96 4.61 -23.14
C THR A 70 3.90 3.79 -22.43
N ALA A 71 3.42 4.25 -21.27
CA ALA A 71 2.36 3.57 -20.52
C ALA A 71 1.04 3.52 -21.30
N GLN A 72 0.68 4.60 -21.99
CA GLN A 72 -0.50 4.66 -22.85
C GLN A 72 -0.39 3.66 -24.00
N ALA A 73 0.75 3.62 -24.69
CA ALA A 73 0.99 2.69 -25.79
C ALA A 73 0.97 1.22 -25.31
N ALA A 74 1.57 0.94 -24.15
CA ALA A 74 1.59 -0.38 -23.55
C ALA A 74 0.18 -0.87 -23.19
N ALA A 75 -0.65 0.00 -22.59
CA ALA A 75 -2.03 -0.30 -22.27
C ALA A 75 -2.87 -0.55 -23.55
N GLN A 76 -2.72 0.31 -24.57
CA GLN A 76 -3.41 0.13 -25.84
C GLN A 76 -3.04 -1.20 -26.50
N ALA A 77 -1.75 -1.57 -26.52
CA ALA A 77 -1.29 -2.85 -27.06
C ALA A 77 -1.89 -4.03 -26.27
N ALA A 78 -1.86 -3.98 -24.94
CA ALA A 78 -2.44 -5.04 -24.10
C ALA A 78 -3.96 -5.22 -24.35
N LEU A 79 -4.70 -4.12 -24.46
CA LEU A 79 -6.14 -4.15 -24.78
C LEU A 79 -6.41 -4.69 -26.18
N ASN A 80 -5.56 -4.40 -27.16
CA ASN A 80 -5.67 -4.96 -28.51
C ASN A 80 -5.34 -6.45 -28.54
N GLU A 81 -4.49 -6.94 -27.65
CA GLU A 81 -4.22 -8.36 -27.42
C GLU A 81 -5.36 -9.07 -26.65
N GLY A 82 -6.38 -8.33 -26.22
CA GLY A 82 -7.57 -8.84 -25.55
C GLY A 82 -7.45 -8.88 -24.02
N ALA A 83 -6.62 -8.03 -23.41
CA ALA A 83 -6.60 -7.90 -21.94
C ALA A 83 -7.95 -7.38 -21.43
N GLU A 84 -8.50 -8.06 -20.43
CA GLU A 84 -9.79 -7.77 -19.82
C GLU A 84 -9.66 -7.04 -18.48
N LEU A 85 -8.47 -7.05 -17.88
CA LEU A 85 -8.08 -6.35 -16.67
C LEU A 85 -6.64 -5.87 -16.82
N ILE A 86 -6.34 -4.68 -16.26
CA ILE A 86 -4.98 -4.12 -16.23
C ILE A 86 -4.52 -4.03 -14.77
N LEU A 87 -3.38 -4.64 -14.46
CA LEU A 87 -2.67 -4.50 -13.19
C LEU A 87 -1.49 -3.55 -13.40
N GLY A 88 -1.36 -2.52 -12.56
CA GLY A 88 -0.46 -1.41 -12.80
C GLY A 88 -1.13 -0.25 -13.55
N PRO A 89 -0.38 0.78 -13.93
CA PRO A 89 1.06 0.97 -13.66
C PRO A 89 1.38 1.49 -12.24
N LEU A 90 2.64 1.85 -12.04
CA LEU A 90 3.16 2.28 -10.73
C LEU A 90 3.07 3.78 -10.50
N LEU A 91 3.41 4.59 -11.49
CA LEU A 91 3.57 6.04 -11.35
C LEU A 91 2.27 6.77 -11.71
N ALA A 92 1.89 7.80 -10.96
CA ALA A 92 0.64 8.52 -11.17
C ALA A 92 0.45 9.11 -12.59
N PRO A 93 1.46 9.69 -13.26
CA PRO A 93 1.33 10.13 -14.65
C PRO A 93 1.03 8.98 -15.62
N GLU A 94 1.61 7.79 -15.38
CA GLU A 94 1.33 6.59 -16.15
C GLU A 94 -0.11 6.12 -15.92
N VAL A 95 -0.58 6.11 -14.65
CA VAL A 95 -1.96 5.72 -14.30
C VAL A 95 -2.96 6.61 -15.02
N GLN A 96 -2.74 7.91 -15.04
CA GLN A 96 -3.63 8.86 -15.72
C GLN A 96 -3.70 8.58 -17.24
N ALA A 97 -2.57 8.27 -17.87
CA ALA A 97 -2.51 7.93 -19.30
C ALA A 97 -3.20 6.58 -19.60
N VAL A 98 -2.96 5.55 -18.78
CA VAL A 98 -3.60 4.23 -18.91
C VAL A 98 -5.11 4.33 -18.71
N LYS A 99 -5.57 5.08 -17.70
CA LYS A 99 -6.98 5.32 -17.41
C LYS A 99 -7.73 5.85 -18.66
N THR A 100 -7.12 6.77 -19.42
CA THR A 100 -7.73 7.35 -20.62
C THR A 100 -8.02 6.31 -21.69
N VAL A 101 -7.13 5.35 -21.93
CA VAL A 101 -7.32 4.32 -22.96
C VAL A 101 -8.07 3.08 -22.46
N ALA A 102 -8.09 2.85 -21.16
CA ALA A 102 -8.79 1.72 -20.55
C ALA A 102 -10.29 2.01 -20.32
N GLN A 103 -10.70 3.28 -20.27
CA GLN A 103 -12.06 3.69 -19.94
C GLN A 103 -13.10 3.01 -20.85
N GLY A 104 -14.07 2.32 -20.23
CA GLY A 104 -15.12 1.57 -20.93
C GLY A 104 -14.66 0.26 -21.58
N ARG A 105 -13.37 -0.11 -21.47
CA ARG A 105 -12.80 -1.33 -22.05
C ARG A 105 -12.31 -2.33 -21.02
N ALA A 106 -11.62 -1.87 -19.99
CA ALA A 106 -11.13 -2.70 -18.89
C ALA A 106 -10.99 -1.88 -17.61
N ASN A 107 -11.17 -2.53 -16.46
CA ASN A 107 -10.80 -1.94 -15.18
C ASN A 107 -9.28 -1.95 -14.99
N VAL A 108 -8.79 -1.00 -14.18
CA VAL A 108 -7.37 -0.82 -13.88
C VAL A 108 -7.16 -0.95 -12.36
N ILE A 109 -6.26 -1.82 -11.94
CA ILE A 109 -5.78 -1.92 -10.55
C ILE A 109 -4.34 -1.41 -10.52
N ALA A 110 -4.18 -0.12 -10.26
CA ALA A 110 -2.89 0.58 -10.30
C ALA A 110 -2.18 0.53 -8.93
N PHE A 111 -0.86 0.75 -8.94
CA PHE A 111 -0.02 0.70 -7.72
C PHE A 111 0.38 2.07 -7.19
N SER A 112 -0.16 3.15 -7.77
CA SER A 112 0.14 4.50 -7.34
C SER A 112 -0.39 4.81 -5.94
N SER A 113 0.40 5.54 -5.15
CA SER A 113 -0.02 6.08 -3.85
C SER A 113 -0.69 7.46 -3.95
N GLN A 114 -0.89 7.99 -5.14
CA GLN A 114 -1.58 9.26 -5.35
C GLN A 114 -3.08 9.04 -5.52
N SER A 115 -3.86 9.33 -4.47
CA SER A 115 -5.32 9.10 -4.44
C SER A 115 -6.08 9.82 -5.54
N GLY A 116 -5.57 10.95 -6.05
CA GLY A 116 -6.20 11.75 -7.11
C GLY A 116 -6.33 11.06 -8.48
N VAL A 117 -5.63 9.93 -8.73
CA VAL A 117 -5.76 9.18 -9.98
C VAL A 117 -6.80 8.06 -9.93
N ALA A 118 -7.40 7.80 -8.76
CA ALA A 118 -8.43 6.80 -8.55
C ALA A 118 -9.77 7.13 -9.23
N GLY A 119 -10.67 6.15 -9.24
CA GLY A 119 -12.05 6.30 -9.74
C GLY A 119 -12.22 6.04 -11.23
N GLN A 120 -13.46 6.01 -11.69
CA GLN A 120 -13.81 5.75 -13.10
C GLN A 120 -13.23 4.43 -13.64
N GLY A 121 -13.36 3.33 -12.87
CA GLY A 121 -12.79 2.02 -13.23
C GLY A 121 -11.30 1.87 -12.90
N THR A 122 -10.68 2.84 -12.22
CA THR A 122 -9.30 2.76 -11.73
C THR A 122 -9.28 2.64 -10.21
N TYR A 123 -8.67 1.57 -9.72
CA TYR A 123 -8.55 1.18 -8.32
C TYR A 123 -7.09 1.21 -7.90
N LEU A 124 -6.79 1.71 -6.69
CA LEU A 124 -5.42 1.82 -6.21
C LEU A 124 -5.08 0.70 -5.22
N MET A 125 -4.36 -0.31 -5.67
CA MET A 125 -3.73 -1.33 -4.84
C MET A 125 -2.43 -0.75 -4.26
N SER A 126 -2.53 -0.02 -3.15
CA SER A 126 -1.40 0.71 -2.59
C SER A 126 -1.43 0.72 -1.06
N PHE A 127 -0.35 1.22 -0.46
CA PHE A 127 -0.34 1.66 0.93
C PHE A 127 -0.65 3.15 0.93
N LEU A 128 -1.88 3.50 1.29
CA LEU A 128 -2.35 4.88 1.25
C LEU A 128 -2.22 5.50 2.64
N PRO A 129 -1.63 6.69 2.78
CA PRO A 129 -1.51 7.37 4.07
C PRO A 129 -2.88 7.66 4.69
N GLU A 130 -3.94 7.80 3.90
CA GLU A 130 -5.30 8.00 4.37
C GLU A 130 -5.78 6.88 5.30
N GLU A 131 -5.51 5.63 4.95
CA GLU A 131 -5.90 4.48 5.75
C GLU A 131 -5.00 4.31 6.98
N GLU A 132 -3.70 4.55 6.82
CA GLU A 132 -2.74 4.48 7.93
C GLU A 132 -3.08 5.51 9.01
N VAL A 133 -3.31 6.76 8.63
CA VAL A 133 -3.68 7.86 9.53
C VAL A 133 -5.03 7.59 10.21
N ALA A 134 -6.06 7.20 9.44
CA ALA A 134 -7.38 6.93 9.99
C ALA A 134 -7.33 5.82 11.06
N ASN A 135 -6.56 4.75 10.82
CA ASN A 135 -6.44 3.63 11.75
C ASN A 135 -5.66 4.03 13.03
N VAL A 136 -4.50 4.68 12.90
CA VAL A 136 -3.72 5.05 14.09
C VAL A 136 -4.40 6.12 14.93
N VAL A 137 -5.09 7.08 14.31
CA VAL A 137 -5.86 8.12 15.03
C VAL A 137 -7.04 7.52 15.77
N ARG A 138 -7.79 6.61 15.16
CA ARG A 138 -8.89 5.88 15.82
C ARG A 138 -8.39 5.08 17.01
N TYR A 139 -7.27 4.37 16.84
CA TYR A 139 -6.67 3.63 17.95
C TYR A 139 -6.21 4.56 19.07
N ALA A 140 -5.48 5.63 18.75
CA ALA A 140 -5.05 6.62 19.76
C ALA A 140 -6.23 7.19 20.53
N ALA A 141 -7.34 7.48 19.84
CA ALA A 141 -8.58 7.91 20.48
C ALA A 141 -9.16 6.85 21.42
N SER A 142 -9.14 5.57 21.06
CA SER A 142 -9.59 4.47 21.93
C SER A 142 -8.71 4.31 23.17
N GLN A 143 -7.44 4.74 23.09
CA GLN A 143 -6.50 4.79 24.22
C GLN A 143 -6.54 6.13 24.99
N GLY A 144 -7.57 6.93 24.79
CA GLY A 144 -7.80 8.18 25.53
C GLY A 144 -7.04 9.39 25.01
N LYS A 145 -6.35 9.30 23.87
CA LYS A 145 -5.67 10.43 23.23
C LYS A 145 -6.70 11.29 22.50
N ARG A 146 -6.81 12.58 22.87
CA ARG A 146 -7.86 13.47 22.39
C ARG A 146 -7.37 14.75 21.73
N ASN A 147 -6.14 15.17 22.02
CA ASN A 147 -5.57 16.41 21.52
C ASN A 147 -4.28 16.12 20.76
N LEU A 148 -4.40 16.06 19.45
CA LEU A 148 -3.32 15.66 18.57
C LEU A 148 -2.64 16.86 17.92
N ALA A 149 -1.31 16.87 17.94
CA ALA A 149 -0.51 17.76 17.10
C ALA A 149 0.00 17.04 15.86
N LEU A 150 0.14 17.74 14.75
CA LEU A 150 0.73 17.25 13.51
C LEU A 150 2.04 17.99 13.24
N LEU A 151 3.13 17.25 13.05
CA LEU A 151 4.42 17.76 12.59
C LEU A 151 4.78 17.07 11.27
N TYR A 152 4.67 17.78 10.14
CA TYR A 152 4.71 17.12 8.83
C TYR A 152 5.60 17.83 7.81
N PRO A 153 6.25 17.06 6.89
CA PRO A 153 7.08 17.64 5.85
C PRO A 153 6.23 18.36 4.79
N GLN A 154 6.73 19.48 4.27
CA GLN A 154 6.14 20.21 3.14
C GLN A 154 6.37 19.48 1.82
N THR A 155 5.80 18.29 1.70
CA THR A 155 5.83 17.42 0.52
C THR A 155 4.41 17.01 0.15
N GLN A 156 4.24 16.47 -1.06
CA GLN A 156 2.93 15.92 -1.45
C GLN A 156 2.44 14.85 -0.45
N TYR A 157 3.34 13.99 0.04
CA TYR A 157 3.00 12.98 1.06
C TYR A 157 2.54 13.63 2.37
N GLY A 158 3.28 14.61 2.88
CA GLY A 158 2.90 15.33 4.11
C GLY A 158 1.56 16.04 3.98
N ASN A 159 1.29 16.66 2.84
CA ASN A 159 -0.01 17.28 2.56
C ASN A 159 -1.15 16.26 2.50
N ASN A 160 -0.90 15.07 1.94
CA ASN A 160 -1.89 13.98 1.92
C ASN A 160 -2.18 13.48 3.34
N VAL A 161 -1.16 13.36 4.20
CA VAL A 161 -1.32 13.00 5.61
C VAL A 161 -2.12 14.08 6.37
N GLN A 162 -1.82 15.36 6.16
CA GLN A 162 -2.59 16.45 6.76
C GLN A 162 -4.07 16.40 6.36
N ALA A 163 -4.34 16.20 5.07
CA ALA A 163 -5.70 16.05 4.57
C ALA A 163 -6.39 14.80 5.14
N ALA A 164 -5.68 13.70 5.31
CA ALA A 164 -6.19 12.48 5.93
C ALA A 164 -6.53 12.70 7.41
N LEU A 165 -5.65 13.36 8.15
CA LEU A 165 -5.89 13.72 9.55
C LEU A 165 -7.12 14.62 9.70
N ASN A 166 -7.26 15.65 8.88
CA ASN A 166 -8.42 16.55 8.90
C ASN A 166 -9.75 15.80 8.67
N ARG A 167 -9.74 14.72 7.86
CA ARG A 167 -10.93 13.90 7.63
C ARG A 167 -11.22 12.90 8.76
N SER A 168 -10.19 12.39 9.42
CA SER A 168 -10.34 11.30 10.40
C SER A 168 -10.42 11.75 11.85
N ALA A 169 -9.89 12.92 12.20
CA ALA A 169 -9.82 13.38 13.59
C ALA A 169 -11.20 13.60 14.22
N GLY A 170 -12.05 14.41 13.58
CA GLY A 170 -13.40 14.71 14.09
C GLY A 170 -14.26 13.45 14.31
N PRO A 171 -14.42 12.57 13.31
CA PRO A 171 -15.14 11.31 13.47
C PRO A 171 -14.58 10.38 14.56
N SER A 172 -13.28 10.48 14.87
CA SER A 172 -12.63 9.73 15.95
C SER A 172 -12.71 10.43 17.31
N GLY A 173 -13.33 11.62 17.41
CA GLY A 173 -13.40 12.41 18.63
C GLY A 173 -12.05 12.98 19.07
N VAL A 174 -11.18 13.26 18.11
CA VAL A 174 -9.84 13.86 18.30
C VAL A 174 -9.84 15.30 17.82
N LYS A 175 -9.28 16.21 18.61
CA LYS A 175 -9.03 17.61 18.24
C LYS A 175 -7.63 17.74 17.69
N ILE A 176 -7.49 18.44 16.55
CA ILE A 176 -6.17 18.87 16.05
C ILE A 176 -5.79 20.14 16.79
N ALA A 177 -4.92 20.02 17.79
CA ALA A 177 -4.54 21.11 18.68
C ALA A 177 -3.42 21.98 18.11
N ALA A 178 -2.57 21.43 17.23
CA ALA A 178 -1.52 22.15 16.51
C ALA A 178 -1.20 21.46 15.17
N SER A 179 -0.67 22.24 14.22
CA SER A 179 -0.21 21.72 12.93
C SER A 179 1.00 22.52 12.47
N GLN A 180 2.18 21.88 12.44
CA GLN A 180 3.46 22.51 12.15
C GLN A 180 4.09 21.87 10.89
N PRO A 181 4.06 22.58 9.75
CA PRO A 181 4.78 22.14 8.57
C PRO A 181 6.27 22.44 8.69
N PHE A 182 7.11 21.61 8.05
CA PHE A 182 8.54 21.87 7.92
C PHE A 182 9.09 21.49 6.54
N ALA A 183 10.09 22.22 6.07
CA ALA A 183 10.90 21.75 4.97
C ALA A 183 12.04 20.87 5.53
N ARG A 184 12.39 19.80 4.82
CA ARG A 184 13.50 18.93 5.25
C ARG A 184 14.83 19.71 5.29
N GLY A 185 15.71 19.35 6.22
CA GLY A 185 16.98 20.02 6.45
C GLY A 185 16.92 21.07 7.56
N GLN A 186 17.49 22.26 7.36
CA GLN A 186 17.64 23.27 8.42
C GLN A 186 16.35 23.76 9.08
N SER A 187 15.23 23.74 8.38
CA SER A 187 13.95 24.20 8.93
C SER A 187 13.29 23.19 9.89
N SER A 188 13.78 21.96 9.98
CA SER A 188 13.26 20.97 10.93
C SER A 188 13.49 21.39 12.39
N ALA A 189 14.60 22.06 12.71
CA ALA A 189 14.88 22.59 14.05
C ALA A 189 13.86 23.66 14.48
N ALA A 190 13.52 24.60 13.59
CA ALA A 190 12.52 25.62 13.88
C ALA A 190 11.11 25.03 14.07
N ALA A 191 10.77 23.97 13.32
CA ALA A 191 9.50 23.28 13.49
C ALA A 191 9.46 22.47 14.81
N ALA A 192 10.57 21.82 15.19
CA ALA A 192 10.72 21.16 16.49
C ALA A 192 10.54 22.16 17.66
N GLN A 193 11.11 23.36 17.54
CA GLN A 193 10.90 24.40 18.54
C GLN A 193 9.43 24.83 18.64
N ARG A 194 8.74 25.05 17.51
CA ARG A 194 7.33 25.43 17.52
C ARG A 194 6.45 24.35 18.11
N ILE A 195 6.64 23.09 17.75
CA ILE A 195 5.84 21.98 18.31
C ILE A 195 6.10 21.80 19.81
N ALA A 196 7.33 22.08 20.28
CA ALA A 196 7.66 22.08 21.70
C ALA A 196 6.94 23.21 22.45
N GLN A 197 6.85 24.40 21.87
CA GLN A 197 6.07 25.51 22.43
C GLN A 197 4.58 25.14 22.51
N ASP A 198 4.03 24.56 21.45
CA ASP A 198 2.64 24.10 21.41
C ASP A 198 2.38 23.02 22.48
N LEU A 199 3.31 22.07 22.66
CA LEU A 199 3.21 20.99 23.65
C LEU A 199 3.26 21.52 25.09
N ASN A 200 4.05 22.56 25.35
CA ASN A 200 4.20 23.17 26.67
C ASN A 200 3.09 24.20 27.00
N ASP A 201 2.18 24.50 26.04
CA ASP A 201 1.01 25.34 26.29
C ASP A 201 -0.13 24.49 26.90
N PRO A 202 -0.44 24.68 28.20
CA PRO A 202 -1.48 23.87 28.87
C PRO A 202 -2.87 24.02 28.26
N SER A 203 -3.14 25.15 27.58
CA SER A 203 -4.46 25.42 26.97
C SER A 203 -4.71 24.52 25.76
N ARG A 204 -3.68 23.96 25.16
CA ARG A 204 -3.77 23.03 24.02
C ARG A 204 -3.97 21.57 24.47
N GLY A 205 -3.44 21.22 25.66
CA GLY A 205 -3.55 19.87 26.25
C GLY A 205 -3.07 18.75 25.34
N ILE A 206 -2.05 19.00 24.51
CA ILE A 206 -1.55 18.01 23.53
C ILE A 206 -1.07 16.75 24.25
N ASP A 207 -1.62 15.61 23.84
CA ASP A 207 -1.35 14.27 24.40
C ASP A 207 -0.76 13.29 23.39
N SER A 208 -0.74 13.68 22.10
CA SER A 208 -0.17 12.89 21.02
C SER A 208 0.35 13.77 19.86
N ILE A 209 1.37 13.28 19.15
CA ILE A 209 1.98 13.99 18.00
C ILE A 209 2.09 13.00 16.85
N LEU A 210 1.45 13.30 15.71
CA LEU A 210 1.63 12.54 14.48
C LEU A 210 2.82 13.10 13.69
N ILE A 211 3.80 12.24 13.41
CA ILE A 211 5.02 12.55 12.66
C ILE A 211 5.11 11.59 11.46
N PRO A 212 4.64 11.99 10.27
CA PRO A 212 4.68 11.17 9.07
C PRO A 212 6.04 11.23 8.36
N GLU A 213 7.09 10.88 9.08
CA GLU A 213 8.46 10.75 8.61
C GLU A 213 9.03 9.41 9.08
N GLY A 214 9.99 8.87 8.33
CA GLY A 214 10.73 7.66 8.64
C GLY A 214 12.19 7.76 8.25
N GLY A 215 12.98 6.74 8.56
CA GLY A 215 14.37 6.63 8.19
C GLY A 215 15.24 7.80 8.69
N GLU A 216 16.17 8.22 7.86
CA GLU A 216 17.12 9.30 8.17
C GLU A 216 16.43 10.64 8.43
N ALA A 217 15.30 10.91 7.77
CA ALA A 217 14.57 12.16 7.98
C ALA A 217 13.98 12.22 9.40
N LEU A 218 13.40 11.12 9.89
CA LEU A 218 12.91 11.03 11.27
C LEU A 218 14.06 11.07 12.27
N ARG A 219 15.18 10.40 12.00
CA ARG A 219 16.36 10.42 12.86
C ARG A 219 16.91 11.83 13.05
N SER A 220 17.02 12.60 11.96
CA SER A 220 17.46 13.99 12.02
C SER A 220 16.48 14.89 12.79
N LEU A 221 15.18 14.66 12.61
CA LEU A 221 14.12 15.39 13.32
C LEU A 221 14.09 15.02 14.80
N SER A 222 14.34 13.76 15.17
CA SER A 222 14.38 13.26 16.55
C SER A 222 15.35 14.03 17.41
N ALA A 223 16.59 14.26 16.93
CA ALA A 223 17.59 15.02 17.65
C ALA A 223 17.13 16.47 17.95
N ALA A 224 16.49 17.12 16.98
CA ALA A 224 15.94 18.47 17.17
C ALA A 224 14.75 18.49 18.16
N LEU A 225 13.90 17.47 18.13
CA LEU A 225 12.77 17.34 19.05
C LEU A 225 13.26 17.13 20.48
N GLU A 226 14.20 16.22 20.69
CA GLU A 226 14.79 15.95 22.01
C GLU A 226 15.47 17.18 22.62
N GLN A 227 16.25 17.93 21.83
CA GLN A 227 16.89 19.18 22.24
C GLN A 227 15.86 20.23 22.70
N ASN A 228 14.65 20.20 22.18
CA ASN A 228 13.55 21.08 22.58
C ASN A 228 12.62 20.43 23.62
N GLY A 229 12.98 19.28 24.19
CA GLY A 229 12.25 18.60 25.23
C GLY A 229 10.95 17.95 24.77
N VAL A 230 10.81 17.62 23.50
CA VAL A 230 9.72 16.78 22.96
C VAL A 230 10.18 15.33 23.02
N THR A 231 9.57 14.56 23.90
CA THR A 231 9.92 13.15 24.15
C THR A 231 8.68 12.26 24.18
N PRO A 232 8.82 10.93 23.98
CA PRO A 232 7.70 9.99 24.01
C PRO A 232 6.96 9.95 25.36
N GLU A 233 7.60 10.36 26.48
CA GLU A 233 7.01 10.44 27.81
C GLU A 233 6.03 11.61 27.94
N LYS A 234 6.27 12.70 27.22
CA LYS A 234 5.42 13.90 27.28
C LYS A 234 4.19 13.79 26.39
N ALA A 235 4.33 13.18 25.23
CA ALA A 235 3.23 12.97 24.29
C ALA A 235 3.43 11.65 23.54
N LYS A 236 2.35 10.92 23.30
CA LYS A 236 2.41 9.69 22.51
C LYS A 236 2.74 10.02 21.07
N ILE A 237 3.81 9.45 20.56
CA ILE A 237 4.19 9.67 19.17
C ILE A 237 3.44 8.68 18.27
N LEU A 238 2.89 9.20 17.18
CA LEU A 238 2.19 8.44 16.16
C LEU A 238 2.96 8.55 14.85
N GLY A 239 3.04 7.45 14.13
CA GLY A 239 3.70 7.38 12.83
C GLY A 239 2.78 6.88 11.73
N THR A 240 3.38 6.65 10.57
CA THR A 240 2.76 5.99 9.40
C THR A 240 3.57 4.76 9.01
N GLY A 241 3.18 4.06 7.95
CA GLY A 241 3.92 2.92 7.44
C GLY A 241 5.36 3.23 6.99
N LEU A 242 5.77 4.50 6.93
CA LEU A 242 7.18 4.89 6.76
C LEU A 242 8.06 4.46 7.93
N TRP A 243 7.46 4.07 9.06
CA TRP A 243 8.19 3.56 10.22
C TRP A 243 8.67 2.12 10.07
N ASP A 244 8.21 1.41 9.05
CA ASP A 244 8.64 0.03 8.79
C ASP A 244 10.03 -0.02 8.13
N ASP A 245 11.03 0.53 8.81
CA ASP A 245 12.43 0.53 8.39
C ASP A 245 13.40 0.42 9.58
N THR A 246 14.64 0.02 9.30
CA THR A 246 15.65 -0.25 10.33
C THR A 246 16.19 1.00 11.01
N VAL A 247 16.24 2.14 10.32
CA VAL A 247 16.72 3.41 10.89
C VAL A 247 15.68 3.96 11.87
N THR A 248 14.41 3.94 11.48
CA THR A 248 13.30 4.34 12.37
C THR A 248 13.27 3.48 13.64
N ARG A 249 13.52 2.18 13.53
CA ARG A 249 13.59 1.27 14.67
C ARG A 249 14.66 1.70 15.70
N ALA A 250 15.79 2.25 15.23
CA ALA A 250 16.85 2.72 16.10
C ALA A 250 16.66 4.19 16.55
N THR A 251 15.60 4.87 16.11
CA THR A 251 15.39 6.30 16.38
C THR A 251 14.63 6.50 17.69
N PRO A 252 15.18 7.26 18.67
CA PRO A 252 14.61 7.39 20.01
C PRO A 252 13.16 7.88 20.04
N ILE A 253 12.82 8.92 19.26
CA ILE A 253 11.46 9.49 19.26
C ILE A 253 10.38 8.49 18.80
N ALA A 254 10.74 7.46 18.06
CA ALA A 254 9.82 6.44 17.60
C ALA A 254 9.52 5.37 18.68
N GLN A 255 10.37 5.25 19.70
CA GLN A 255 10.25 4.20 20.72
C GLN A 255 8.94 4.33 21.51
N GLY A 256 8.22 3.22 21.65
CA GLY A 256 6.89 3.20 22.24
C GLY A 256 5.80 3.89 21.40
N GLY A 257 6.14 4.47 20.25
CA GLY A 257 5.18 5.13 19.37
C GLY A 257 4.32 4.14 18.60
N TRP A 258 3.15 4.59 18.14
CA TRP A 258 2.18 3.77 17.43
C TRP A 258 2.07 4.15 15.95
N TYR A 259 1.90 3.15 15.09
CA TYR A 259 1.57 3.34 13.69
C TYR A 259 0.70 2.20 13.16
N ALA A 260 -0.05 2.45 12.11
CA ALA A 260 -0.82 1.42 11.44
C ALA A 260 0.02 0.75 10.34
N GLY A 261 -0.01 -0.57 10.28
CA GLY A 261 0.76 -1.32 9.30
C GLY A 261 0.34 -2.78 9.17
N VAL A 262 0.97 -3.47 8.23
CA VAL A 262 0.85 -4.92 8.09
C VAL A 262 1.58 -5.60 9.24
N SER A 263 1.00 -6.66 9.81
CA SER A 263 1.67 -7.36 10.92
C SER A 263 3.04 -7.92 10.50
N PRO A 264 4.05 -7.85 11.39
CA PRO A 264 5.40 -8.33 11.08
C PRO A 264 5.46 -9.77 10.59
N ASP A 265 4.60 -10.65 11.13
CA ASP A 265 4.52 -12.06 10.72
C ASP A 265 4.06 -12.21 9.25
N MET A 266 3.14 -11.37 8.80
CA MET A 266 2.69 -11.39 7.40
C MET A 266 3.79 -10.89 6.47
N VAL A 267 4.46 -9.81 6.85
CA VAL A 267 5.62 -9.27 6.11
C VAL A 267 6.71 -10.34 6.01
N GLN A 268 7.07 -10.97 7.13
CA GLN A 268 8.11 -12.00 7.16
C GLN A 268 7.76 -13.23 6.31
N ARG A 269 6.50 -13.67 6.32
CA ARG A 269 6.05 -14.78 5.46
C ARG A 269 6.24 -14.48 3.99
N PHE A 270 5.84 -13.28 3.55
CA PHE A 270 6.04 -12.87 2.16
C PHE A 270 7.53 -12.73 1.82
N ASP A 271 8.32 -12.06 2.67
CA ASP A 271 9.75 -11.87 2.48
C ASP A 271 10.48 -13.23 2.35
N SER A 272 10.16 -14.20 3.23
CA SER A 272 10.75 -15.53 3.20
C SER A 272 10.37 -16.31 1.93
N LYS A 273 9.09 -16.26 1.54
CA LYS A 273 8.60 -16.87 0.30
C LYS A 273 9.29 -16.28 -0.93
N TYR A 274 9.34 -14.97 -1.04
CA TYR A 274 10.00 -14.30 -2.15
C TYR A 274 11.50 -14.58 -2.20
N SER A 275 12.19 -14.48 -1.05
CA SER A 275 13.63 -14.72 -0.95
C SER A 275 14.02 -16.15 -1.27
N SER A 276 13.19 -17.14 -0.95
CA SER A 276 13.44 -18.54 -1.28
C SER A 276 13.50 -18.81 -2.79
N VAL A 277 12.82 -17.97 -3.58
CA VAL A 277 12.77 -18.10 -5.05
C VAL A 277 13.81 -17.21 -5.72
N TYR A 278 13.95 -15.97 -5.24
CA TYR A 278 14.74 -14.93 -5.92
C TYR A 278 16.06 -14.57 -5.23
N GLY A 279 16.35 -15.15 -4.06
CA GLY A 279 17.61 -15.00 -3.37
C GLY A 279 17.85 -13.65 -2.70
N ALA A 280 16.86 -12.75 -2.70
CA ALA A 280 16.96 -11.41 -2.13
C ALA A 280 15.65 -10.99 -1.45
N LYS A 281 15.76 -10.12 -0.43
CA LYS A 281 14.58 -9.52 0.20
C LYS A 281 13.88 -8.56 -0.76
N PRO A 282 12.54 -8.68 -0.94
CA PRO A 282 11.80 -7.76 -1.81
C PRO A 282 11.65 -6.37 -1.19
N PRO A 283 11.54 -5.31 -1.98
CA PRO A 283 10.97 -4.06 -1.47
C PRO A 283 9.51 -4.27 -1.05
N ARG A 284 9.07 -3.60 0.01
CA ARG A 284 7.72 -3.76 0.58
C ARG A 284 6.60 -3.69 -0.46
N ILE A 285 6.73 -2.77 -1.41
CA ILE A 285 5.74 -2.54 -2.47
C ILE A 285 5.57 -3.74 -3.43
N ALA A 286 6.53 -4.67 -3.49
CA ALA A 286 6.45 -5.83 -4.37
C ALA A 286 5.26 -6.74 -4.03
N SER A 287 4.89 -6.83 -2.74
CA SER A 287 3.73 -7.61 -2.28
C SER A 287 2.40 -7.14 -2.87
N LEU A 288 2.30 -5.88 -3.30
CA LEU A 288 1.09 -5.34 -3.94
C LEU A 288 0.83 -6.01 -5.29
N ALA A 289 1.88 -6.30 -6.06
CA ALA A 289 1.74 -7.00 -7.34
C ALA A 289 1.33 -8.47 -7.12
N TYR A 290 1.84 -9.11 -6.07
CA TYR A 290 1.38 -10.44 -5.66
C TYR A 290 -0.12 -10.43 -5.34
N ASP A 291 -0.58 -9.49 -4.50
CA ASP A 291 -1.99 -9.37 -4.12
C ASP A 291 -2.88 -9.08 -5.35
N ALA A 292 -2.42 -8.23 -6.27
CA ALA A 292 -3.18 -7.89 -7.47
C ALA A 292 -3.36 -9.09 -8.41
N VAL A 293 -2.31 -9.90 -8.63
CA VAL A 293 -2.40 -11.12 -9.45
C VAL A 293 -3.25 -12.17 -8.76
N SER A 294 -3.13 -12.35 -7.44
CA SER A 294 -3.95 -13.27 -6.66
C SER A 294 -5.43 -12.89 -6.73
N LEU A 295 -5.75 -11.59 -6.63
CA LEU A 295 -7.10 -11.06 -6.83
C LEU A 295 -7.60 -11.35 -8.25
N ALA A 296 -6.81 -11.03 -9.27
CA ALA A 296 -7.18 -11.26 -10.67
C ALA A 296 -7.48 -12.75 -10.94
N ALA A 297 -6.65 -13.67 -10.41
CA ALA A 297 -6.91 -15.10 -10.50
C ALA A 297 -8.21 -15.52 -9.79
N GLY A 298 -8.49 -14.92 -8.63
CA GLY A 298 -9.75 -15.13 -7.90
C GLY A 298 -10.98 -14.66 -8.68
N LEU A 299 -10.92 -13.48 -9.26
CA LEU A 299 -11.98 -12.90 -10.10
C LEU A 299 -12.17 -13.71 -11.40
N ALA A 300 -11.09 -14.16 -12.03
CA ALA A 300 -11.14 -14.99 -13.23
C ALA A 300 -11.87 -16.32 -12.98
N ARG A 301 -11.64 -16.97 -11.84
CA ARG A 301 -12.37 -18.20 -11.45
C ARG A 301 -13.88 -17.95 -11.30
N LYS A 302 -14.29 -16.74 -10.90
CA LYS A 302 -15.71 -16.32 -10.86
C LYS A 302 -16.23 -15.87 -12.22
N GLY A 303 -15.35 -15.72 -13.22
CA GLY A 303 -15.70 -15.24 -14.56
C GLY A 303 -16.03 -13.75 -14.63
N ASP A 304 -15.64 -12.93 -13.62
CA ASP A 304 -16.10 -11.54 -13.52
C ASP A 304 -14.96 -10.58 -13.13
N PHE A 305 -14.67 -9.64 -14.03
CA PHE A 305 -13.75 -8.50 -13.80
C PHE A 305 -14.48 -7.16 -13.71
N SER A 306 -15.80 -7.19 -13.49
CA SER A 306 -16.59 -5.97 -13.35
C SER A 306 -16.20 -5.13 -12.13
N SER A 307 -16.55 -3.86 -12.16
CA SER A 307 -16.39 -2.96 -11.00
C SER A 307 -17.10 -3.51 -9.75
N GLY A 308 -18.27 -4.13 -9.93
CA GLY A 308 -19.01 -4.75 -8.82
C GLY A 308 -18.23 -5.89 -8.15
N ALA A 309 -17.59 -6.76 -8.95
CA ALA A 309 -16.75 -7.83 -8.43
C ALA A 309 -15.50 -7.29 -7.74
N ILE A 310 -14.84 -6.26 -8.31
CA ILE A 310 -13.63 -5.65 -7.74
C ILE A 310 -13.95 -4.94 -6.41
N THR A 311 -15.12 -4.31 -6.29
CA THR A 311 -15.56 -3.56 -5.10
C THR A 311 -16.42 -4.39 -4.13
N ASP A 312 -16.27 -5.71 -4.12
CA ASP A 312 -16.99 -6.59 -3.19
C ASP A 312 -16.86 -6.09 -1.74
N ALA A 313 -18.00 -5.90 -1.09
CA ALA A 313 -18.06 -5.33 0.27
C ALA A 313 -17.38 -6.22 1.32
N GLY A 314 -17.36 -7.53 1.12
CA GLY A 314 -16.65 -8.49 1.98
C GLY A 314 -15.13 -8.38 1.88
N GLY A 315 -14.64 -7.87 0.76
CA GLY A 315 -13.23 -7.71 0.48
C GLY A 315 -12.50 -9.01 0.15
N TYR A 316 -11.19 -8.92 0.22
CA TYR A 316 -10.26 -9.97 -0.20
C TYR A 316 -9.16 -10.14 0.83
N GLN A 317 -8.66 -11.36 0.97
CA GLN A 317 -7.51 -11.67 1.81
C GLN A 317 -6.25 -11.76 0.95
N GLY A 318 -5.25 -10.92 1.26
CA GLY A 318 -3.96 -10.90 0.56
C GLY A 318 -2.77 -11.16 1.49
N GLN A 319 -1.55 -11.04 0.96
CA GLN A 319 -0.30 -11.11 1.72
C GLN A 319 -0.18 -9.96 2.74
N ASN A 320 -0.84 -8.82 2.43
CA ASN A 320 -0.87 -7.65 3.30
C ASN A 320 -2.14 -7.59 4.17
N GLY A 321 -2.83 -8.71 4.37
CA GLY A 321 -4.06 -8.78 5.15
C GLY A 321 -5.33 -8.52 4.35
N LEU A 322 -6.40 -8.25 5.06
CA LEU A 322 -7.71 -7.96 4.51
C LEU A 322 -7.70 -6.62 3.77
N PHE A 323 -8.28 -6.58 2.57
CA PHE A 323 -8.49 -5.34 1.83
C PHE A 323 -9.77 -5.38 1.00
N ARG A 324 -10.31 -4.21 0.67
CA ARG A 324 -11.35 -4.03 -0.34
C ARG A 324 -11.15 -2.72 -1.08
N PHE A 325 -11.76 -2.59 -2.26
CA PHE A 325 -11.83 -1.31 -2.96
C PHE A 325 -13.18 -0.65 -2.72
N ARG A 326 -13.16 0.66 -2.51
CA ARG A 326 -14.36 1.49 -2.46
C ARG A 326 -14.78 1.91 -3.88
N SER A 327 -16.02 2.32 -4.06
CA SER A 327 -16.54 2.77 -5.36
C SER A 327 -15.78 3.96 -5.96
N ASN A 328 -15.11 4.77 -5.13
CA ASN A 328 -14.25 5.86 -5.57
C ASN A 328 -12.85 5.39 -6.03
N GLY A 329 -12.57 4.09 -6.03
CA GLY A 329 -11.31 3.49 -6.45
C GLY A 329 -10.22 3.44 -5.37
N LEU A 330 -10.45 3.98 -4.19
CA LEU A 330 -9.49 3.90 -3.08
C LEU A 330 -9.58 2.53 -2.40
N ILE A 331 -8.42 2.03 -1.96
CA ILE A 331 -8.35 0.81 -1.15
C ILE A 331 -8.67 1.12 0.31
N GLU A 332 -9.32 0.20 0.98
CA GLU A 332 -9.45 0.13 2.43
C GLU A 332 -8.74 -1.14 2.90
N ARG A 333 -7.89 -1.02 3.92
CA ARG A 333 -7.11 -2.13 4.46
C ARG A 333 -7.41 -2.38 5.92
N GLY A 334 -7.53 -3.64 6.29
CA GLY A 334 -7.45 -4.07 7.68
C GLY A 334 -5.99 -4.04 8.12
N LEU A 335 -5.58 -2.98 8.82
CA LEU A 335 -4.22 -2.81 9.34
C LEU A 335 -4.18 -3.14 10.82
N SER A 336 -3.10 -3.75 11.27
CA SER A 336 -2.75 -3.85 12.68
C SER A 336 -2.25 -2.50 13.20
N ILE A 337 -2.36 -2.26 14.50
CA ILE A 337 -1.62 -1.20 15.15
C ILE A 337 -0.36 -1.80 15.75
N LEU A 338 0.75 -1.18 15.44
CA LEU A 338 2.08 -1.60 15.82
C LEU A 338 2.68 -0.57 16.79
N GLU A 339 3.32 -1.05 17.83
CA GLU A 339 4.17 -0.23 18.71
C GLU A 339 5.63 -0.47 18.33
N MET A 340 6.37 0.61 18.12
CA MET A 340 7.80 0.52 17.84
C MET A 340 8.58 0.19 19.10
N THR A 341 9.39 -0.85 19.05
CA THR A 341 10.30 -1.24 20.14
C THR A 341 11.72 -1.40 19.63
N PRO A 342 12.74 -1.42 20.50
CA PRO A 342 14.13 -1.66 20.10
C PRO A 342 14.33 -3.00 19.36
N SER A 343 13.51 -4.00 19.68
CA SER A 343 13.53 -5.31 19.01
C SER A 343 12.73 -5.33 17.70
N GLY A 344 12.04 -4.26 17.36
CA GLY A 344 11.19 -4.10 16.19
C GLY A 344 9.72 -3.86 16.53
N PRO A 345 8.87 -3.70 15.52
CA PRO A 345 7.46 -3.43 15.74
C PRO A 345 6.74 -4.62 16.38
N GLN A 346 5.89 -4.34 17.38
CA GLN A 346 5.05 -5.32 18.05
C GLN A 346 3.57 -4.98 17.82
N VAL A 347 2.73 -5.99 17.60
CA VAL A 347 1.29 -5.80 17.41
C VAL A 347 0.64 -5.50 18.75
N VAL A 348 0.06 -4.31 18.90
CA VAL A 348 -0.72 -3.89 20.08
C VAL A 348 -2.23 -3.92 19.84
N ALA A 349 -2.66 -3.90 18.57
CA ALA A 349 -4.02 -4.22 18.18
C ALA A 349 -4.02 -4.98 16.85
N GLN A 350 -4.73 -6.11 16.81
CA GLN A 350 -4.81 -6.94 15.63
C GLN A 350 -5.61 -6.27 14.52
N ALA A 351 -5.23 -6.55 13.27
CA ALA A 351 -6.04 -6.18 12.12
C ALA A 351 -7.44 -6.81 12.22
N PRO A 352 -8.49 -6.10 11.79
CA PRO A 352 -9.85 -6.66 11.78
C PRO A 352 -9.93 -7.88 10.83
N SER A 353 -10.65 -8.91 11.26
CA SER A 353 -10.89 -10.11 10.44
C SER A 353 -11.96 -9.92 9.37
N ARG A 354 -12.75 -8.84 9.47
CA ARG A 354 -13.79 -8.43 8.51
C ARG A 354 -13.98 -6.93 8.55
N PHE A 355 -14.42 -6.34 7.43
CA PHE A 355 -14.78 -4.93 7.41
C PHE A 355 -16.03 -4.65 8.26
N GLY A 356 -16.06 -3.49 8.92
CA GLY A 356 -17.15 -3.12 9.85
C GLY A 356 -16.97 -3.65 11.28
N ALA A 357 -15.96 -4.49 11.55
CA ALA A 357 -15.54 -4.77 12.92
C ALA A 357 -14.66 -3.61 13.42
N GLY A 358 -14.96 -3.05 14.59
CA GLY A 358 -14.09 -2.09 15.27
C GLY A 358 -12.80 -2.76 15.78
N PHE A 359 -11.84 -1.93 16.25
CA PHE A 359 -10.75 -2.42 17.09
C PHE A 359 -11.32 -2.88 18.42
#